data_20ddabe9760822e65c88a8adae08517f
#
_entry.id   20ddabe9760822e65c88a8adae08517f
#
_cell.length_a   1.000
_cell.length_b   1.000
_cell.length_c   1.000
_cell.angle_alpha   90.00
_cell.angle_beta   90.00
_cell.angle_gamma   90.00
#
_symmetry.space_group_name_H-M   'P 1'
#
loop_
_entity.id
_entity.type
_entity.pdbx_description
1 polymer ?
#
loop_
_entity_poly.entity_id
_entity_poly.type
_entity_poly.pdbx_seq_one_letter_code
_entity_poly.pdbx_strand_id
1 'polypeptide(L)'
;LPAWVWSKDPGKKFLYASYASSLSIRDGTKCRRLIDSPWYQNHFGDKFKLTDDQNQKQRFENNKSGYRISTSVGGALTGDGGDIICIDDPHNVTDTDSSKVREGVLEWWDQAMQTRLNDPKTSSFILIMQRVHENDLTGHLCQEMGNEWSHLCLPARYEIGHPTPSHSPLGFSDPRTQEGELLWPARFGEKELSTLERSLGSY
;
A
#
# COMPACT_ATOMS: atom_id res chain seq x y z
N LEU A 1 8.66 2.23 3.08
CA LEU A 1 9.01 0.81 3.18
C LEU A 1 10.34 0.49 2.49
N PRO A 2 10.63 0.81 1.18
CA PRO A 2 11.88 0.41 0.53
C PRO A 2 13.13 0.86 1.26
N ALA A 3 13.20 2.12 1.70
CA ALA A 3 14.35 2.63 2.44
C ALA A 3 14.67 1.80 3.71
N TRP A 4 13.63 1.36 4.44
CA TRP A 4 13.80 0.51 5.61
C TRP A 4 14.24 -0.91 5.25
N VAL A 5 13.63 -1.54 4.25
CA VAL A 5 14.01 -2.90 3.83
C VAL A 5 15.43 -2.91 3.26
N TRP A 6 15.80 -1.93 2.43
CA TRP A 6 17.14 -1.84 1.86
C TRP A 6 18.24 -1.56 2.90
N SER A 7 17.91 -1.03 4.06
CA SER A 7 18.89 -0.95 5.15
C SER A 7 19.28 -2.32 5.70
N LYS A 8 18.51 -3.37 5.40
CA LYS A 8 18.73 -4.76 5.83
C LYS A 8 19.06 -5.70 4.66
N ASP A 9 18.28 -5.62 3.60
CA ASP A 9 18.41 -6.41 2.37
C ASP A 9 18.27 -5.51 1.14
N PRO A 10 19.37 -4.89 0.67
CA PRO A 10 19.36 -3.97 -0.44
C PRO A 10 19.05 -4.62 -1.80
N GLY A 11 19.09 -5.96 -1.92
CA GLY A 11 18.75 -6.67 -3.14
C GLY A 11 17.26 -6.77 -3.42
N LYS A 12 16.39 -6.44 -2.46
CA LYS A 12 14.93 -6.54 -2.62
C LYS A 12 14.37 -5.60 -3.66
N LYS A 13 13.47 -6.13 -4.46
CA LYS A 13 12.82 -5.47 -5.61
C LYS A 13 11.39 -5.09 -5.25
N PHE A 14 11.05 -3.84 -5.52
CA PHE A 14 9.74 -3.28 -5.18
C PHE A 14 8.97 -2.86 -6.41
N LEU A 15 7.69 -3.23 -6.44
CA LEU A 15 6.72 -2.70 -7.38
C LEU A 15 5.61 -1.99 -6.60
N TYR A 16 5.31 -0.75 -7.00
CA TYR A 16 4.27 0.07 -6.39
C TYR A 16 3.22 0.44 -7.42
N ALA A 17 1.97 0.16 -7.12
CA ALA A 17 0.81 0.56 -7.92
C ALA A 17 -0.15 1.41 -7.11
N SER A 18 -0.83 2.35 -7.76
CA SER A 18 -1.94 3.14 -7.22
C SER A 18 -2.95 3.36 -8.34
N TYR A 19 -4.15 3.91 -8.04
CA TYR A 19 -5.10 4.25 -9.11
C TYR A 19 -4.53 5.24 -10.15
N ALA A 20 -3.58 6.08 -9.74
CA ALA A 20 -2.87 7.01 -10.62
C ALA A 20 -1.35 6.90 -10.47
N SER A 21 -0.62 6.78 -11.59
CA SER A 21 0.84 6.68 -11.59
C SER A 21 1.53 7.87 -10.91
N SER A 22 0.94 9.06 -10.96
CA SER A 22 1.45 10.27 -10.31
C SER A 22 1.60 10.11 -8.79
N LEU A 23 0.71 9.36 -8.13
CA LEU A 23 0.77 9.09 -6.69
C LEU A 23 1.94 8.16 -6.37
N SER A 24 2.05 7.05 -7.07
CA SER A 24 3.15 6.10 -6.90
C SER A 24 4.51 6.75 -7.18
N ILE A 25 4.61 7.62 -8.21
CA ILE A 25 5.81 8.39 -8.55
C ILE A 25 6.13 9.42 -7.45
N ARG A 26 5.12 10.14 -6.93
CA ARG A 26 5.29 11.08 -5.82
C ARG A 26 5.93 10.40 -4.62
N ASP A 27 5.42 9.23 -4.25
CA ASP A 27 5.91 8.52 -3.07
C ASP A 27 7.26 7.85 -3.33
N GLY A 28 7.54 7.43 -4.57
CA GLY A 28 8.87 7.03 -5.02
C GLY A 28 9.90 8.15 -4.89
N THR A 29 9.52 9.36 -5.28
CA THR A 29 10.38 10.55 -5.15
C THR A 29 10.68 10.88 -3.68
N LYS A 30 9.69 10.76 -2.79
CA LYS A 30 9.91 10.94 -1.33
C LYS A 30 10.85 9.88 -0.77
N CYS A 31 10.66 8.61 -1.17
CA CYS A 31 11.53 7.50 -0.76
C CYS A 31 12.98 7.75 -1.20
N ARG A 32 13.20 8.17 -2.45
CA ARG A 32 14.52 8.49 -2.97
C ARG A 32 15.18 9.65 -2.22
N ARG A 33 14.42 10.74 -1.97
CA ARG A 33 14.92 11.87 -1.18
C ARG A 33 15.31 11.47 0.24
N LEU A 34 14.59 10.55 0.86
CA LEU A 34 14.95 10.00 2.16
C LEU A 34 16.28 9.24 2.07
N ILE A 35 16.44 8.36 1.07
CA ILE A 35 17.68 7.60 0.86
C ILE A 35 18.87 8.53 0.62
N ASP A 36 18.71 9.59 -0.18
CA ASP A 36 19.74 10.58 -0.47
C ASP A 36 20.01 11.55 0.69
N SER A 37 19.20 11.55 1.74
CA SER A 37 19.34 12.47 2.86
C SER A 37 20.64 12.20 3.65
N PRO A 38 21.31 13.25 4.18
CA PRO A 38 22.49 13.07 5.04
C PRO A 38 22.25 12.14 6.21
N TRP A 39 21.06 12.22 6.82
CA TRP A 39 20.69 11.32 7.92
C TRP A 39 20.74 9.85 7.49
N TYR A 40 20.09 9.51 6.39
CA TYR A 40 20.03 8.12 5.92
C TYR A 40 21.43 7.64 5.47
N GLN A 41 22.17 8.46 4.76
CA GLN A 41 23.52 8.13 4.29
C GLN A 41 24.49 7.91 5.45
N ASN A 42 24.39 8.69 6.53
CA ASN A 42 25.24 8.49 7.73
C ASN A 42 24.93 7.17 8.46
N HIS A 43 23.70 6.66 8.37
CA HIS A 43 23.31 5.43 9.09
C HIS A 43 23.38 4.18 8.22
N PHE A 44 23.15 4.29 6.93
CA PHE A 44 22.97 3.14 6.02
C PHE A 44 23.71 3.28 4.68
N GLY A 45 24.46 4.35 4.47
CA GLY A 45 25.14 4.62 3.20
C GLY A 45 26.27 3.63 2.87
N ASP A 46 26.71 2.82 3.83
CA ASP A 46 27.65 1.70 3.66
C ASP A 46 26.98 0.46 3.04
N LYS A 47 25.67 0.33 3.15
CA LYS A 47 24.90 -0.85 2.68
C LYS A 47 24.73 -0.87 1.17
N PHE A 48 24.38 0.27 0.60
CA PHE A 48 24.15 0.44 -0.85
C PHE A 48 24.22 1.92 -1.25
N LYS A 49 24.26 2.15 -2.56
CA LYS A 49 24.09 3.49 -3.17
C LYS A 49 23.11 3.36 -4.33
N LEU A 50 22.35 4.41 -4.59
CA LEU A 50 21.54 4.48 -5.81
C LEU A 50 22.49 4.57 -7.01
N THR A 51 22.08 3.98 -8.13
CA THR A 51 22.83 4.05 -9.41
C THR A 51 22.50 5.34 -10.13
N ASP A 52 23.42 5.86 -10.93
CA ASP A 52 23.22 7.08 -11.70
C ASP A 52 22.48 6.84 -13.01
N ASP A 53 22.64 5.66 -13.61
CA ASP A 53 22.10 5.28 -14.91
C ASP A 53 20.60 4.90 -14.86
N GLN A 54 20.12 4.37 -13.73
CA GLN A 54 18.72 4.01 -13.48
C GLN A 54 18.16 4.77 -12.27
N ASN A 55 18.18 6.11 -12.36
CA ASN A 55 17.70 6.98 -11.30
C ASN A 55 16.57 7.93 -11.76
N GLN A 56 15.51 7.32 -12.33
CA GLN A 56 14.34 8.04 -12.85
C GLN A 56 13.22 8.13 -11.79
N LYS A 57 12.27 9.03 -12.02
CA LYS A 57 11.12 9.21 -11.11
C LYS A 57 10.22 7.95 -11.03
N GLN A 58 10.11 7.23 -12.15
CA GLN A 58 9.26 6.04 -12.24
C GLN A 58 10.00 4.77 -11.83
N ARG A 59 11.32 4.71 -12.05
CA ARG A 59 12.18 3.60 -11.69
C ARG A 59 13.52 4.09 -11.17
N PHE A 60 13.95 3.59 -10.04
CA PHE A 60 15.30 3.78 -9.55
C PHE A 60 15.85 2.50 -8.94
N GLU A 61 17.15 2.33 -9.06
CA GLU A 61 17.87 1.13 -8.67
C GLU A 61 19.02 1.45 -7.73
N ASN A 62 19.50 0.43 -7.05
CA ASN A 62 20.70 0.51 -6.26
C ASN A 62 21.78 -0.46 -6.77
N ASN A 63 23.02 -0.27 -6.35
CA ASN A 63 24.18 -1.07 -6.77
C ASN A 63 24.21 -2.52 -6.21
N LYS A 64 23.12 -2.95 -5.57
CA LYS A 64 22.87 -4.34 -5.12
C LYS A 64 21.72 -4.99 -5.88
N SER A 65 21.36 -4.44 -7.06
CA SER A 65 20.29 -4.92 -7.93
C SER A 65 18.87 -4.80 -7.36
N GLY A 66 18.70 -4.10 -6.24
CA GLY A 66 17.39 -3.74 -5.74
C GLY A 66 16.82 -2.58 -6.55
N TYR A 67 15.53 -2.61 -6.83
CA TYR A 67 14.85 -1.53 -7.55
C TYR A 67 13.49 -1.19 -6.95
N ARG A 68 13.01 -0.01 -7.27
CA ARG A 68 11.62 0.41 -7.04
C ARG A 68 11.02 0.94 -8.32
N ILE A 69 9.91 0.32 -8.73
CA ILE A 69 9.11 0.71 -9.89
C ILE A 69 7.80 1.32 -9.40
N SER A 70 7.38 2.40 -10.04
CA SER A 70 6.09 3.08 -9.85
C SER A 70 5.21 2.86 -11.06
N THR A 71 3.98 2.38 -10.84
CA THR A 71 2.97 2.18 -11.89
C THR A 71 1.58 2.61 -11.43
N SER A 72 0.58 2.38 -12.25
CA SER A 72 -0.84 2.55 -11.92
C SER A 72 -1.61 1.26 -12.18
N VAL A 73 -2.82 1.20 -11.66
CA VAL A 73 -3.83 0.23 -12.13
C VAL A 73 -3.98 0.36 -13.65
N GLY A 74 -3.97 -0.76 -14.36
CA GLY A 74 -3.99 -0.79 -15.82
C GLY A 74 -2.70 -0.32 -16.51
N GLY A 75 -1.67 0.10 -15.76
CA GLY A 75 -0.38 0.49 -16.32
C GLY A 75 0.39 -0.69 -16.92
N ALA A 76 1.21 -0.41 -17.94
CA ALA A 76 2.05 -1.43 -18.56
C ALA A 76 3.12 -1.94 -17.58
N LEU A 77 3.11 -3.23 -17.31
CA LEU A 77 4.04 -3.94 -16.41
C LEU A 77 4.72 -5.08 -17.18
N THR A 78 5.07 -4.86 -18.42
CA THR A 78 5.67 -5.90 -19.27
C THR A 78 7.04 -6.32 -18.73
N GLY A 79 7.11 -7.54 -18.18
CA GLY A 79 8.35 -8.17 -17.75
C GLY A 79 8.88 -7.82 -16.36
N ASP A 80 8.35 -6.79 -15.71
CA ASP A 80 8.77 -6.43 -14.35
C ASP A 80 7.94 -7.15 -13.28
N GLY A 81 8.61 -7.57 -12.21
CA GLY A 81 8.02 -8.16 -11.02
C GLY A 81 8.51 -7.49 -9.74
N GLY A 82 8.21 -8.08 -8.60
CA GLY A 82 8.69 -7.61 -7.30
C GLY A 82 8.80 -8.72 -6.26
N ASP A 83 9.74 -8.55 -5.34
CA ASP A 83 9.79 -9.37 -4.12
C ASP A 83 8.77 -8.84 -3.11
N ILE A 84 8.48 -7.54 -3.19
CA ILE A 84 7.42 -6.89 -2.42
C ILE A 84 6.62 -6.00 -3.38
N ILE A 85 5.35 -6.32 -3.55
CA ILE A 85 4.42 -5.56 -4.38
C ILE A 85 3.46 -4.81 -3.48
N CYS A 86 3.51 -3.48 -3.52
CA CYS A 86 2.64 -2.61 -2.75
C CYS A 86 1.58 -1.98 -3.65
N ILE A 87 0.33 -2.20 -3.32
CA ILE A 87 -0.83 -1.58 -3.97
C ILE A 87 -1.40 -0.58 -2.97
N ASP A 88 -1.38 0.69 -3.33
CA ASP A 88 -1.76 1.80 -2.47
C ASP A 88 -2.92 2.57 -3.13
N ASP A 89 -4.08 2.54 -2.50
CA ASP A 89 -5.32 3.11 -3.01
C ASP A 89 -5.56 2.76 -4.51
N PRO A 90 -5.89 1.51 -4.85
CA PRO A 90 -6.08 1.09 -6.24
C PRO A 90 -7.36 1.65 -6.88
N HIS A 91 -8.32 2.08 -6.07
CA HIS A 91 -9.57 2.70 -6.51
C HIS A 91 -9.51 4.22 -6.35
N ASN A 92 -10.01 4.94 -7.35
CA ASN A 92 -10.31 6.37 -7.20
C ASN A 92 -11.67 6.52 -6.51
N VAL A 93 -11.70 7.19 -5.37
CA VAL A 93 -12.92 7.38 -4.57
C VAL A 93 -14.07 8.03 -5.38
N THR A 94 -13.74 8.94 -6.32
CA THR A 94 -14.75 9.63 -7.13
C THR A 94 -15.42 8.73 -8.17
N ASP A 95 -14.82 7.62 -8.52
CA ASP A 95 -15.28 6.76 -9.62
C ASP A 95 -15.79 5.40 -9.13
N THR A 96 -15.77 5.17 -7.81
CA THR A 96 -16.11 3.87 -7.20
C THR A 96 -17.58 3.47 -7.31
N ASP A 97 -18.48 4.40 -7.54
CA ASP A 97 -19.89 4.09 -7.79
C ASP A 97 -20.11 3.38 -9.14
N SER A 98 -19.17 3.53 -10.08
CA SER A 98 -19.18 2.81 -11.35
C SER A 98 -18.73 1.36 -11.19
N SER A 99 -19.65 0.39 -11.38
CA SER A 99 -19.32 -1.03 -11.38
C SER A 99 -18.23 -1.36 -12.39
N LYS A 100 -18.30 -0.79 -13.58
CA LYS A 100 -17.31 -0.97 -14.65
C LYS A 100 -15.89 -0.55 -14.23
N VAL A 101 -15.76 0.55 -13.48
CA VAL A 101 -14.45 1.01 -13.01
C VAL A 101 -13.93 0.08 -11.92
N ARG A 102 -14.79 -0.33 -10.99
CA ARG A 102 -14.39 -1.31 -9.95
C ARG A 102 -13.97 -2.64 -10.55
N GLU A 103 -14.79 -3.21 -11.43
CA GLU A 103 -14.49 -4.46 -12.16
C GLU A 103 -13.16 -4.38 -12.91
N GLY A 104 -12.85 -3.26 -13.55
CA GLY A 104 -11.55 -3.07 -14.21
C GLY A 104 -10.34 -3.15 -13.27
N VAL A 105 -10.49 -2.75 -11.99
CA VAL A 105 -9.44 -2.93 -10.98
C VAL A 105 -9.30 -4.40 -10.60
N LEU A 106 -10.41 -5.12 -10.45
CA LEU A 106 -10.42 -6.55 -10.12
C LEU A 106 -9.82 -7.37 -11.26
N GLU A 107 -10.23 -7.10 -12.50
CA GLU A 107 -9.65 -7.74 -13.70
C GLU A 107 -8.14 -7.49 -13.80
N TRP A 108 -7.70 -6.25 -13.55
CA TRP A 108 -6.27 -5.92 -13.54
C TRP A 108 -5.51 -6.71 -12.47
N TRP A 109 -6.10 -6.86 -11.28
CA TRP A 109 -5.53 -7.70 -10.22
C TRP A 109 -5.41 -9.16 -10.67
N ASP A 110 -6.51 -9.76 -11.10
CA ASP A 110 -6.59 -11.18 -11.44
C ASP A 110 -5.73 -11.55 -12.64
N GLN A 111 -5.72 -10.70 -13.68
CA GLN A 111 -5.05 -11.02 -14.96
C GLN A 111 -3.59 -10.56 -15.01
N ALA A 112 -3.24 -9.50 -14.30
CA ALA A 112 -1.92 -8.89 -14.46
C ALA A 112 -1.08 -8.94 -13.18
N MET A 113 -1.65 -8.62 -12.01
CA MET A 113 -0.85 -8.35 -10.82
C MET A 113 -0.46 -9.62 -10.06
N GLN A 114 -1.37 -10.59 -9.94
CA GLN A 114 -1.12 -11.84 -9.19
C GLN A 114 0.13 -12.60 -9.66
N THR A 115 0.48 -12.48 -10.95
CA THR A 115 1.61 -13.19 -11.54
C THR A 115 2.94 -12.43 -11.46
N ARG A 116 3.00 -11.29 -10.75
CA ARG A 116 4.18 -10.41 -10.71
C ARG A 116 5.13 -10.68 -9.54
N LEU A 117 4.83 -11.61 -8.66
CA LEU A 117 5.80 -12.00 -7.63
C LEU A 117 7.01 -12.69 -8.27
N ASN A 118 8.22 -12.24 -7.91
CA ASN A 118 9.46 -12.84 -8.41
C ASN A 118 9.62 -14.29 -7.93
N ASP A 119 9.22 -14.55 -6.70
CA ASP A 119 9.18 -15.89 -6.10
C ASP A 119 7.92 -16.02 -5.24
N PRO A 120 6.94 -16.85 -5.64
CA PRO A 120 5.70 -17.02 -4.88
C PRO A 120 5.87 -17.52 -3.43
N LYS A 121 7.04 -18.09 -3.10
CA LYS A 121 7.29 -18.62 -1.75
C LYS A 121 7.86 -17.59 -0.78
N THR A 122 8.53 -16.57 -1.30
CA THR A 122 9.29 -15.62 -0.48
C THR A 122 8.93 -14.16 -0.75
N SER A 123 8.17 -13.90 -1.81
CA SER A 123 7.66 -12.59 -2.15
C SER A 123 6.29 -12.34 -1.51
N SER A 124 5.89 -11.07 -1.41
CA SER A 124 4.66 -10.69 -0.71
C SER A 124 3.90 -9.57 -1.41
N PHE A 125 2.58 -9.62 -1.33
CA PHE A 125 1.72 -8.50 -1.61
C PHE A 125 1.41 -7.70 -0.34
N ILE A 126 1.28 -6.39 -0.50
CA ILE A 126 0.78 -5.46 0.52
C ILE A 126 -0.28 -4.60 -0.14
N LEU A 127 -1.51 -4.68 0.34
CA LEU A 127 -2.59 -3.81 -0.07
C LEU A 127 -2.89 -2.82 1.05
N ILE A 128 -2.87 -1.53 0.73
CA ILE A 128 -3.23 -0.44 1.63
C ILE A 128 -4.32 0.37 0.93
N MET A 129 -5.50 0.45 1.51
CA MET A 129 -6.58 1.28 0.97
C MET A 129 -7.63 1.58 2.04
N GLN A 130 -8.35 2.67 1.85
CA GLN A 130 -9.64 2.84 2.51
C GLN A 130 -10.69 1.99 1.78
N ARG A 131 -11.66 1.47 2.54
CA ARG A 131 -12.81 0.78 1.93
C ARG A 131 -13.69 1.84 1.26
N VAL A 132 -14.02 1.60 0.01
CA VAL A 132 -14.81 2.51 -0.83
C VAL A 132 -16.09 1.86 -1.35
N HIS A 133 -16.16 0.53 -1.31
CA HIS A 133 -17.32 -0.27 -1.67
C HIS A 133 -17.17 -1.69 -1.13
N GLU A 134 -18.27 -2.42 -0.88
CA GLU A 134 -18.21 -3.83 -0.45
C GLU A 134 -17.48 -4.73 -1.46
N ASN A 135 -17.66 -4.46 -2.76
CA ASN A 135 -17.02 -5.16 -3.88
C ASN A 135 -15.80 -4.39 -4.42
N ASP A 136 -15.03 -3.73 -3.55
CA ASP A 136 -13.71 -3.20 -3.89
C ASP A 136 -12.64 -4.29 -3.88
N LEU A 137 -11.39 -3.97 -4.20
CA LEU A 137 -10.32 -4.98 -4.24
C LEU A 137 -10.15 -5.70 -2.90
N THR A 138 -10.27 -5.01 -1.77
CA THR A 138 -10.23 -5.69 -0.45
C THR A 138 -11.40 -6.67 -0.30
N GLY A 139 -12.63 -6.28 -0.68
CA GLY A 139 -13.80 -7.15 -0.65
C GLY A 139 -13.59 -8.40 -1.50
N HIS A 140 -13.10 -8.22 -2.74
CA HIS A 140 -12.77 -9.32 -3.65
C HIS A 140 -11.74 -10.29 -3.04
N LEU A 141 -10.63 -9.79 -2.51
CA LEU A 141 -9.59 -10.62 -1.91
C LEU A 141 -10.08 -11.37 -0.66
N CYS A 142 -10.89 -10.73 0.18
CA CYS A 142 -11.46 -11.38 1.36
C CYS A 142 -12.45 -12.50 0.98
N GLN A 143 -13.18 -12.36 -0.12
CA GLN A 143 -14.12 -13.38 -0.61
C GLN A 143 -13.40 -14.57 -1.27
N GLU A 144 -12.44 -14.29 -2.15
CA GLU A 144 -11.76 -15.31 -2.96
C GLU A 144 -10.62 -16.01 -2.22
N MET A 145 -9.88 -15.28 -1.37
CA MET A 145 -8.62 -15.73 -0.78
C MET A 145 -8.55 -15.53 0.75
N GLY A 146 -9.69 -15.48 1.43
CA GLY A 146 -9.83 -15.00 2.81
C GLY A 146 -8.77 -15.47 3.82
N ASN A 147 -8.34 -16.74 3.76
CA ASN A 147 -7.33 -17.29 4.68
C ASN A 147 -5.87 -17.04 4.25
N GLU A 148 -5.64 -16.56 3.04
CA GLU A 148 -4.30 -16.30 2.51
C GLU A 148 -3.85 -14.86 2.80
N TRP A 149 -4.79 -13.99 3.16
CA TRP A 149 -4.53 -12.59 3.49
C TRP A 149 -4.69 -12.30 4.98
N SER A 150 -3.72 -11.59 5.52
CA SER A 150 -3.85 -11.00 6.85
C SER A 150 -4.54 -9.65 6.73
N HIS A 151 -5.82 -9.59 7.06
CA HIS A 151 -6.59 -8.36 6.98
C HIS A 151 -6.56 -7.63 8.32
N LEU A 152 -6.03 -6.40 8.33
CA LEU A 152 -6.05 -5.47 9.46
C LEU A 152 -6.98 -4.30 9.12
N CYS A 153 -8.04 -4.13 9.89
CA CYS A 153 -8.96 -3.00 9.80
C CYS A 153 -8.89 -2.16 11.08
N LEU A 154 -8.61 -0.87 10.93
CA LEU A 154 -8.56 0.09 12.03
C LEU A 154 -9.56 1.22 11.72
N PRO A 155 -10.82 1.11 12.15
CA PRO A 155 -11.83 2.12 11.91
C PRO A 155 -11.48 3.43 12.62
N ALA A 156 -11.92 4.56 12.08
CA ALA A 156 -11.68 5.88 12.66
C ALA A 156 -12.27 6.01 14.08
N ARG A 157 -13.44 5.41 14.30
CA ARG A 157 -14.04 5.16 15.63
C ARG A 157 -13.95 3.68 15.93
N TYR A 158 -13.54 3.31 17.12
CA TYR A 158 -13.53 1.91 17.55
C TYR A 158 -14.95 1.37 17.66
N GLU A 159 -15.16 0.19 17.15
CA GLU A 159 -16.45 -0.51 17.16
C GLU A 159 -16.28 -1.85 17.85
N ILE A 160 -16.99 -2.03 18.98
CA ILE A 160 -17.01 -3.31 19.68
C ILE A 160 -17.73 -4.35 18.82
N GLY A 161 -17.03 -5.45 18.50
CA GLY A 161 -17.60 -6.51 17.68
C GLY A 161 -17.57 -6.22 16.17
N HIS A 162 -16.72 -5.28 15.71
CA HIS A 162 -16.49 -5.07 14.29
C HIS A 162 -16.16 -6.41 13.59
N PRO A 163 -16.79 -6.75 12.46
CA PRO A 163 -16.66 -8.06 11.81
C PRO A 163 -15.24 -8.36 11.31
N THR A 164 -14.45 -7.31 11.04
CA THR A 164 -13.06 -7.46 10.62
C THR A 164 -12.13 -7.34 11.83
N PRO A 165 -11.23 -8.30 12.05
CA PRO A 165 -10.33 -8.24 13.20
C PRO A 165 -9.39 -7.04 13.15
N SER A 166 -9.28 -6.34 14.28
CA SER A 166 -8.30 -5.26 14.48
C SER A 166 -6.98 -5.81 15.05
N HIS A 167 -6.56 -6.97 14.59
CA HIS A 167 -5.29 -7.59 15.00
C HIS A 167 -4.57 -8.20 13.80
N SER A 168 -3.25 -8.33 13.91
CA SER A 168 -2.41 -8.95 12.89
C SER A 168 -1.81 -10.28 13.39
N PRO A 169 -1.43 -11.19 12.48
CA PRO A 169 -0.71 -12.41 12.83
C PRO A 169 0.64 -12.17 13.53
N LEU A 170 1.17 -10.95 13.42
CA LEU A 170 2.43 -10.53 14.06
C LEU A 170 2.25 -10.04 15.50
N GLY A 171 1.07 -10.21 16.09
CA GLY A 171 0.78 -9.88 17.47
C GLY A 171 0.35 -8.43 17.71
N PHE A 172 0.11 -7.64 16.66
CA PHE A 172 -0.54 -6.33 16.85
C PHE A 172 -2.01 -6.55 17.19
N SER A 173 -2.49 -5.81 18.17
CA SER A 173 -3.92 -5.65 18.48
C SER A 173 -4.24 -4.18 18.66
N ASP A 174 -5.43 -3.77 18.25
CA ASP A 174 -5.91 -2.42 18.48
C ASP A 174 -5.95 -2.19 20.02
N PRO A 175 -5.25 -1.19 20.55
CA PRO A 175 -5.23 -0.92 21.98
C PRO A 175 -6.53 -0.28 22.50
N ARG A 176 -7.41 0.19 21.61
CA ARG A 176 -8.68 0.80 21.98
C ARG A 176 -9.64 -0.25 22.52
N THR A 177 -10.46 0.12 23.48
CA THR A 177 -11.39 -0.80 24.17
C THR A 177 -12.79 -0.23 24.34
N GLN A 178 -12.97 1.08 24.11
CA GLN A 178 -14.25 1.75 24.31
C GLN A 178 -14.93 2.05 22.98
N GLU A 179 -16.23 1.81 22.93
CA GLU A 179 -17.04 2.15 21.75
C GLU A 179 -16.90 3.63 21.38
N GLY A 180 -16.66 3.93 20.11
CA GLY A 180 -16.47 5.28 19.60
C GLY A 180 -15.10 5.92 19.87
N GLU A 181 -14.19 5.22 20.54
CA GLU A 181 -12.83 5.74 20.81
C GLU A 181 -12.09 6.05 19.50
N LEU A 182 -11.52 7.26 19.41
CA LEU A 182 -10.90 7.76 18.19
C LEU A 182 -9.54 7.10 17.91
N LEU A 183 -9.28 6.76 16.64
CA LEU A 183 -7.99 6.18 16.22
C LEU A 183 -6.83 7.15 16.40
N TRP A 184 -7.02 8.41 16.06
CA TRP A 184 -5.97 9.42 16.13
C TRP A 184 -6.49 10.80 16.57
N PRO A 185 -6.86 10.96 17.85
CA PRO A 185 -7.51 12.19 18.33
C PRO A 185 -6.66 13.46 18.19
N ALA A 186 -5.32 13.33 18.18
CA ALA A 186 -4.42 14.48 17.98
C ALA A 186 -4.50 15.07 16.55
N ARG A 187 -4.96 14.30 15.56
CA ARG A 187 -5.11 14.75 14.17
C ARG A 187 -6.58 14.89 13.76
N PHE A 188 -7.40 13.93 14.15
CA PHE A 188 -8.82 13.88 13.87
C PHE A 188 -9.55 13.78 15.22
N GLY A 189 -9.82 14.94 15.81
CA GLY A 189 -10.63 15.03 17.02
C GLY A 189 -12.10 14.83 16.68
N GLU A 190 -12.94 14.86 17.72
CA GLU A 190 -14.38 14.62 17.61
C GLU A 190 -15.06 15.55 16.59
N LYS A 191 -14.70 16.85 16.60
CA LYS A 191 -15.25 17.84 15.70
C LYS A 191 -14.89 17.60 14.24
N GLU A 192 -13.61 17.30 13.98
CA GLU A 192 -13.10 17.04 12.63
C GLU A 192 -13.72 15.77 12.06
N LEU A 193 -13.79 14.70 12.86
CA LEU A 193 -14.35 13.43 12.42
C LEU A 193 -15.85 13.55 12.17
N SER A 194 -16.63 14.14 13.09
CA SER A 194 -18.07 14.36 12.90
C SER A 194 -18.38 15.26 11.68
N THR A 195 -17.47 16.14 11.30
CA THR A 195 -17.61 16.96 10.10
C THR A 195 -17.39 16.10 8.84
N LEU A 196 -16.40 15.22 8.84
CA LEU A 196 -16.15 14.29 7.74
C LEU A 196 -17.30 13.28 7.57
N GLU A 197 -17.77 12.68 8.65
CA GLU A 197 -18.93 11.77 8.65
C GLU A 197 -20.16 12.40 8.01
N ARG A 198 -20.46 13.65 8.36
CA ARG A 198 -21.57 14.39 7.73
C ARG A 198 -21.36 14.68 6.25
N SER A 199 -20.12 14.93 5.83
CA SER A 199 -19.80 15.23 4.42
C SER A 199 -19.76 13.98 3.54
N LEU A 200 -19.39 12.84 4.11
CA LEU A 200 -19.32 11.55 3.40
C LEU A 200 -20.68 10.82 3.37
N GLY A 201 -21.64 11.26 4.16
CA GLY A 201 -22.90 10.56 4.38
C GLY A 201 -22.75 9.42 5.40
N SER A 202 -23.85 9.04 6.05
CA SER A 202 -23.92 7.82 6.85
C SER A 202 -24.13 6.64 5.89
N TYR A 203 -23.11 5.85 5.66
CA TYR A 203 -23.22 4.54 5.02
C TYR A 203 -23.52 3.48 6.08
#